data_15b400c46520f4d724089de959082245
#
_entry.id   15b400c46520f4d724089de959082245
#
_cell.length_a   1.000
_cell.length_b   1.000
_cell.length_c   1.000
_cell.angle_alpha   90.00
_cell.angle_beta   90.00
_cell.angle_gamma   90.00
#
_symmetry.space_group_name_H-M   'P 1'
#
loop_
_entity.id
_entity.type
_entity.pdbx_description
1 polymer ?
#
loop_
_entity_poly.entity_id
_entity_poly.type
_entity_poly.pdbx_seq_one_letter_code
_entity_poly.pdbx_strand_id
1 'polypeptide(L)'
;MVPRILIVDDEGDFIELVKFRLANLGCEFLVAGDGVHALSQAREGKPNLILLDILLPDLDGLSVCEILRRQPATKKIPIIFMSALSSEVTRRSASMNAEDFFTKPLDLNRLEKRISELLHCTPTTN
;
A
#
# COMPACT_ATOMS: atom_id res chain seq x y z
N MET A 1 6.70 -10.57 -16.01
CA MET A 1 6.03 -9.28 -15.80
C MET A 1 6.50 -8.64 -14.50
N VAL A 2 6.85 -7.37 -14.54
CA VAL A 2 7.33 -6.66 -13.35
C VAL A 2 6.13 -6.20 -12.53
N PRO A 3 6.03 -6.60 -11.26
CA PRO A 3 4.91 -6.13 -10.41
C PRO A 3 5.05 -4.65 -10.08
N ARG A 4 3.92 -3.98 -9.92
CA ARG A 4 3.84 -2.56 -9.57
C ARG A 4 3.25 -2.41 -8.19
N ILE A 5 3.89 -1.60 -7.38
CA ILE A 5 3.41 -1.28 -6.03
C ILE A 5 3.07 0.22 -6.00
N LEU A 6 1.83 0.53 -5.63
CA LEU A 6 1.42 1.91 -5.40
C LEU A 6 1.63 2.23 -3.92
N ILE A 7 2.44 3.25 -3.64
CA ILE A 7 2.68 3.72 -2.28
C ILE A 7 1.92 5.03 -2.08
N VAL A 8 1.00 5.04 -1.14
CA VAL A 8 0.16 6.20 -0.82
C VAL A 8 0.53 6.73 0.55
N ASP A 9 1.21 7.87 0.58
CA ASP A 9 1.67 8.51 1.80
C ASP A 9 2.02 9.95 1.46
N ASP A 10 1.83 10.88 2.39
CA ASP A 10 2.14 12.29 2.18
C ASP A 10 3.56 12.66 2.61
N GLU A 11 4.31 11.73 3.18
CA GLU A 11 5.69 11.94 3.62
C GLU A 11 6.69 11.41 2.61
N GLY A 12 7.35 12.32 1.87
CA GLY A 12 8.30 11.93 0.83
C GLY A 12 9.46 11.09 1.33
N ASP A 13 9.99 11.40 2.50
CA ASP A 13 11.12 10.64 3.07
C ASP A 13 10.72 9.20 3.38
N PHE A 14 9.52 9.01 3.87
CA PHE A 14 9.01 7.67 4.14
C PHE A 14 8.84 6.87 2.85
N ILE A 15 8.28 7.51 1.81
CA ILE A 15 8.13 6.88 0.50
C ILE A 15 9.49 6.41 -0.04
N GLU A 16 10.49 7.27 0.03
CA GLU A 16 11.83 6.93 -0.46
C GLU A 16 12.45 5.77 0.32
N LEU A 17 12.24 5.75 1.63
CA LEU A 17 12.71 4.65 2.48
C LEU A 17 12.08 3.32 2.08
N VAL A 18 10.76 3.33 1.86
CA VAL A 18 10.03 2.12 1.46
C VAL A 18 10.48 1.65 0.08
N LYS A 19 10.62 2.58 -0.88
CA LYS A 19 11.10 2.25 -2.22
C LYS A 19 12.50 1.63 -2.18
N PHE A 20 13.39 2.23 -1.40
CA PHE A 20 14.75 1.71 -1.26
C PHE A 20 14.73 0.28 -0.73
N ARG A 21 13.92 0.03 0.31
CA ARG A 21 13.86 -1.30 0.91
C ARG A 21 13.24 -2.34 -0.03
N LEU A 22 12.18 -1.98 -0.75
CA LEU A 22 11.47 -2.91 -1.61
C LEU A 22 12.10 -3.08 -3.00
N ALA A 23 13.14 -2.30 -3.31
CA ALA A 23 13.82 -2.41 -4.58
C ALA A 23 14.37 -3.83 -4.84
N ASN A 24 14.71 -4.55 -3.76
CA ASN A 24 15.18 -5.94 -3.84
C ASN A 24 14.17 -6.90 -4.47
N LEU A 25 12.90 -6.53 -4.49
CA LEU A 25 11.84 -7.39 -5.03
C LEU A 25 11.71 -7.27 -6.55
N GLY A 26 12.47 -6.36 -7.17
CA GLY A 26 12.41 -6.18 -8.62
C GLY A 26 11.10 -5.61 -9.13
N CYS A 27 10.43 -4.77 -8.32
CA CYS A 27 9.15 -4.18 -8.65
C CYS A 27 9.29 -2.72 -9.11
N GLU A 28 8.26 -2.24 -9.78
CA GLU A 28 8.11 -0.83 -10.14
C GLU A 28 7.25 -0.14 -9.08
N PHE A 29 7.41 1.18 -8.95
CA PHE A 29 6.65 1.95 -7.96
C PHE A 29 5.83 3.04 -8.62
N LEU A 30 4.59 3.16 -8.14
CA LEU A 30 3.75 4.33 -8.37
C LEU A 30 3.60 5.01 -7.02
N VAL A 31 3.43 6.33 -7.02
CA VAL A 31 3.36 7.11 -5.79
C VAL A 31 2.17 8.06 -5.86
N ALA A 32 1.46 8.20 -4.74
CA ALA A 32 0.43 9.20 -4.57
C ALA A 32 0.56 9.82 -3.18
N GLY A 33 0.43 11.14 -3.10
CA GLY A 33 0.58 11.88 -1.84
C GLY A 33 -0.74 12.18 -1.15
N ASP A 34 -1.87 11.83 -1.75
CA ASP A 34 -3.19 12.08 -1.20
C ASP A 34 -4.20 11.06 -1.74
N GLY A 35 -5.43 11.12 -1.24
CA GLY A 35 -6.46 10.15 -1.60
C GLY A 35 -6.94 10.28 -3.03
N VAL A 36 -7.07 11.51 -3.54
CA VAL A 36 -7.53 11.74 -4.91
C VAL A 36 -6.53 11.15 -5.92
N HIS A 37 -5.25 11.43 -5.72
CA HIS A 37 -4.22 10.87 -6.59
C HIS A 37 -4.10 9.35 -6.43
N ALA A 38 -4.34 8.83 -5.21
CA ALA A 38 -4.34 7.40 -4.99
C ALA A 38 -5.40 6.69 -5.83
N LEU A 39 -6.61 7.25 -5.87
CA LEU A 39 -7.69 6.68 -6.69
C LEU A 39 -7.35 6.69 -8.17
N SER A 40 -6.80 7.79 -8.65
CA SER A 40 -6.38 7.94 -10.04
C SER A 40 -5.26 6.95 -10.40
N GLN A 41 -4.23 6.87 -9.57
CA GLN A 41 -3.10 5.97 -9.80
C GLN A 41 -3.51 4.50 -9.73
N ALA A 42 -4.42 4.15 -8.83
CA ALA A 42 -4.89 2.77 -8.73
C ALA A 42 -5.65 2.36 -10.00
N ARG A 43 -6.48 3.26 -10.53
CA ARG A 43 -7.27 2.98 -11.73
C ARG A 43 -6.42 2.93 -12.99
N GLU A 44 -5.56 3.93 -13.16
CA GLU A 44 -4.78 4.10 -14.39
C GLU A 44 -3.48 3.30 -14.39
N GLY A 45 -2.82 3.22 -13.25
CA GLY A 45 -1.52 2.54 -13.14
C GLY A 45 -1.63 1.04 -12.98
N LYS A 46 -2.79 0.52 -12.63
CA LYS A 46 -3.06 -0.92 -12.45
C LYS A 46 -2.00 -1.60 -11.58
N PRO A 47 -1.84 -1.14 -10.32
CA PRO A 47 -0.85 -1.75 -9.43
C PRO A 47 -1.27 -3.17 -9.03
N ASN A 48 -0.26 -3.96 -8.67
CA ASN A 48 -0.47 -5.31 -8.16
C ASN A 48 -0.67 -5.33 -6.65
N LEU A 49 -0.33 -4.22 -5.99
CA LEU A 49 -0.45 -4.06 -4.54
C LEU A 49 -0.48 -2.57 -4.21
N ILE A 50 -1.25 -2.21 -3.20
CA ILE A 50 -1.32 -0.83 -2.71
C ILE A 50 -0.89 -0.80 -1.24
N LEU A 51 0.12 0.01 -0.93
CA LEU A 51 0.47 0.37 0.43
C LEU A 51 -0.22 1.70 0.73
N LEU A 52 -1.14 1.71 1.67
CA LEU A 52 -2.06 2.82 1.85
C LEU A 52 -2.02 3.35 3.28
N ASP A 53 -1.51 4.57 3.43
CA ASP A 53 -1.57 5.26 4.71
C ASP A 53 -3.03 5.66 5.00
N ILE A 54 -3.44 5.52 6.23
CA ILE A 54 -4.79 5.91 6.65
C ILE A 54 -4.90 7.42 6.81
N LEU A 55 -3.83 8.07 7.31
CA LEU A 55 -3.84 9.51 7.54
C LEU A 55 -3.33 10.25 6.29
N LEU A 56 -4.27 10.68 5.45
CA LEU A 56 -3.97 11.45 4.25
C LEU A 56 -4.60 12.85 4.35
N PRO A 57 -4.06 13.85 3.61
CA PRO A 57 -4.51 15.23 3.79
C PRO A 57 -5.94 15.54 3.32
N ASP A 58 -6.48 14.77 2.39
CA ASP A 58 -7.81 15.02 1.80
C ASP A 58 -8.85 13.97 2.19
N LEU A 59 -8.64 12.72 1.75
CA LEU A 59 -9.48 11.57 2.09
C LEU A 59 -8.70 10.67 3.01
N ASP A 60 -9.32 10.09 4.05
CA ASP A 60 -8.60 9.08 4.81
C ASP A 60 -8.44 7.79 4.01
N GLY A 61 -7.44 6.98 4.37
CA GLY A 61 -7.13 5.77 3.63
C GLY A 61 -8.25 4.74 3.66
N LEU A 62 -9.06 4.71 4.72
CA LEU A 62 -10.18 3.79 4.81
C LEU A 62 -11.25 4.15 3.77
N SER A 63 -11.49 5.44 3.57
CA SER A 63 -12.42 5.90 2.53
C SER A 63 -11.89 5.57 1.14
N VAL A 64 -10.59 5.75 0.92
CA VAL A 64 -9.97 5.38 -0.36
C VAL A 64 -10.17 3.88 -0.63
N CYS A 65 -9.89 3.04 0.36
CA CYS A 65 -10.08 1.60 0.23
C CYS A 65 -11.53 1.25 -0.10
N GLU A 66 -12.48 1.87 0.58
CA GLU A 66 -13.90 1.64 0.35
C GLU A 66 -14.29 1.95 -1.09
N ILE A 67 -13.81 3.08 -1.62
CA ILE A 67 -14.08 3.45 -3.01
C ILE A 67 -13.46 2.43 -3.97
N LEU A 68 -12.21 2.04 -3.74
CA LEU A 68 -11.52 1.06 -4.58
C LEU A 68 -12.24 -0.29 -4.61
N ARG A 69 -12.78 -0.72 -3.47
CA ARG A 69 -13.50 -1.99 -3.36
C ARG A 69 -14.82 -1.99 -4.12
N ARG A 70 -15.38 -0.83 -4.43
CA ARG A 70 -16.63 -0.70 -5.18
C ARG A 70 -16.45 -0.62 -6.68
N GLN A 71 -15.22 -0.48 -7.17
CA GLN A 71 -14.94 -0.33 -8.60
C GLN A 71 -14.40 -1.64 -9.17
N PRO A 72 -14.99 -2.15 -10.29
CA PRO A 72 -14.54 -3.42 -10.86
C PRO A 72 -13.05 -3.46 -11.20
N ALA A 73 -12.49 -2.33 -11.65
CA ALA A 73 -11.09 -2.26 -12.05
C ALA A 73 -10.11 -2.41 -10.89
N THR A 74 -10.55 -2.11 -9.66
CA THR A 74 -9.64 -2.03 -8.50
C THR A 74 -10.05 -2.91 -7.32
N LYS A 75 -11.25 -3.49 -7.36
CA LYS A 75 -11.81 -4.18 -6.19
C LYS A 75 -11.00 -5.37 -5.69
N LYS A 76 -10.17 -5.96 -6.54
CA LYS A 76 -9.38 -7.16 -6.18
C LYS A 76 -7.91 -6.85 -5.89
N ILE A 77 -7.49 -5.60 -6.01
CA ILE A 77 -6.10 -5.25 -5.75
C ILE A 77 -5.84 -5.40 -4.25
N PRO A 78 -4.84 -6.20 -3.85
CA PRO A 78 -4.52 -6.32 -2.42
C PRO A 78 -4.05 -5.00 -1.83
N ILE A 79 -4.54 -4.68 -0.64
CA ILE A 79 -4.23 -3.44 0.06
C ILE A 79 -3.63 -3.78 1.42
N ILE A 80 -2.48 -3.16 1.71
CA ILE A 80 -1.87 -3.19 3.03
C ILE A 80 -1.99 -1.79 3.60
N PHE A 81 -2.64 -1.66 4.75
CA PHE A 81 -2.72 -0.38 5.44
C PHE A 81 -1.47 -0.11 6.27
N MET A 82 -1.11 1.17 6.35
CA MET A 82 -0.04 1.67 7.21
C MET A 82 -0.58 2.83 8.01
N SER A 83 -0.30 2.89 9.30
CA SER A 83 -0.73 4.04 10.10
C SER A 83 -0.05 4.11 11.45
N ALA A 84 0.03 5.34 12.00
CA ALA A 84 0.40 5.57 13.38
C ALA A 84 -0.80 5.37 14.33
N LEU A 85 -1.99 5.13 13.79
CA LEU A 85 -3.21 5.02 14.59
C LEU A 85 -3.40 3.63 15.22
N SER A 86 -4.31 3.57 16.19
CA SER A 86 -4.47 2.48 17.13
C SER A 86 -5.36 1.31 16.66
N SER A 87 -5.61 0.39 17.59
CA SER A 87 -6.35 -0.86 17.38
C SER A 87 -7.77 -0.72 16.84
N GLU A 88 -8.45 0.41 17.08
CA GLU A 88 -9.80 0.61 16.55
C GLU A 88 -9.79 0.76 15.04
N VAL A 89 -8.79 1.48 14.52
CA VAL A 89 -8.61 1.62 13.08
C VAL A 89 -8.26 0.27 12.46
N THR A 90 -7.49 -0.55 13.16
CA THR A 90 -7.16 -1.90 12.71
C THR A 90 -8.41 -2.75 12.53
N ARG A 91 -9.37 -2.64 13.46
CA ARG A 91 -10.64 -3.38 13.34
C ARG A 91 -11.46 -2.92 12.14
N ARG A 92 -11.52 -1.60 11.89
CA ARG A 92 -12.22 -1.08 10.71
C ARG A 92 -11.57 -1.55 9.42
N SER A 93 -10.23 -1.56 9.37
CA SER A 93 -9.51 -2.01 8.18
C SER A 93 -9.74 -3.49 7.88
N ALA A 94 -9.85 -4.32 8.92
CA ALA A 94 -10.13 -5.74 8.75
C ALA A 94 -11.47 -5.99 8.06
N SER A 95 -12.47 -5.14 8.31
CA SER A 95 -13.79 -5.26 7.68
C SER A 95 -13.78 -4.91 6.20
N MET A 96 -12.70 -4.36 5.69
CA MET A 96 -12.56 -3.93 4.29
C MET A 96 -11.75 -4.90 3.43
N ASN A 97 -11.53 -6.11 3.93
CA ASN A 97 -10.75 -7.14 3.23
C ASN A 97 -9.32 -6.70 2.91
N ALA A 98 -8.69 -5.96 3.82
CA ALA A 98 -7.28 -5.64 3.69
C ALA A 98 -6.43 -6.89 3.90
N GLU A 99 -5.33 -7.00 3.16
CA GLU A 99 -4.41 -8.12 3.31
C GLU A 99 -3.63 -8.06 4.62
N ASP A 100 -3.31 -6.86 5.08
CA ASP A 100 -2.57 -6.70 6.32
C ASP A 100 -2.63 -5.26 6.80
N PHE A 101 -2.16 -5.04 8.01
CA PHE A 101 -2.08 -3.73 8.64
C PHE A 101 -0.73 -3.60 9.34
N PHE A 102 -0.01 -2.52 9.07
CA PHE A 102 1.28 -2.24 9.71
C PHE A 102 1.23 -0.93 10.47
N THR A 103 1.66 -0.97 11.72
CA THR A 103 1.74 0.23 12.56
C THR A 103 3.07 0.94 12.29
N LYS A 104 3.03 2.26 12.18
CA LYS A 104 4.26 3.06 12.07
C LYS A 104 4.91 3.26 13.44
N PRO A 105 6.23 3.19 13.56
CA PRO A 105 7.20 2.91 12.51
C PRO A 105 7.14 1.45 12.05
N LEU A 106 7.26 1.22 10.74
CA LEU A 106 7.10 -0.12 10.19
C LEU A 106 8.30 -1.02 10.47
N ASP A 107 8.01 -2.29 10.70
CA ASP A 107 9.02 -3.34 10.60
C ASP A 107 9.22 -3.64 9.11
N LEU A 108 10.26 -3.08 8.52
CA LEU A 108 10.49 -3.18 7.08
C LEU A 108 10.83 -4.61 6.64
N ASN A 109 11.46 -5.40 7.50
CA ASN A 109 11.72 -6.81 7.20
C ASN A 109 10.40 -7.58 7.05
N ARG A 110 9.48 -7.36 7.97
CA ARG A 110 8.17 -8.00 7.94
C ARG A 110 7.35 -7.53 6.74
N LEU A 111 7.42 -6.25 6.42
CA LEU A 111 6.74 -5.69 5.25
C LEU A 111 7.25 -6.31 3.96
N GLU A 112 8.57 -6.36 3.79
CA GLU A 112 9.18 -6.96 2.61
C GLU A 112 8.76 -8.43 2.44
N LYS A 113 8.80 -9.18 3.53
CA LYS A 113 8.38 -10.58 3.52
C LYS A 113 6.92 -10.74 3.11
N ARG A 114 6.05 -9.91 3.68
CA ARG A 114 4.61 -9.99 3.37
C ARG A 114 4.34 -9.66 1.91
N ILE A 115 5.01 -8.64 1.39
CA ILE A 115 4.85 -8.25 -0.01
C ILE A 115 5.39 -9.33 -0.94
N SER A 116 6.54 -9.92 -0.62
CA SER A 116 7.09 -10.99 -1.44
C SER A 116 6.14 -12.17 -1.53
N GLU A 117 5.47 -12.49 -0.43
CA GLU A 117 4.46 -13.56 -0.42
C GLU A 117 3.26 -13.21 -1.29
N LEU A 118 2.75 -11.98 -1.18
CA LEU A 118 1.56 -11.56 -1.93
C LEU A 118 1.83 -11.45 -3.43
N LEU A 119 3.03 -11.02 -3.82
CA LEU A 119 3.39 -10.81 -5.22
C LEU A 119 4.13 -12.00 -5.82
N HIS A 120 4.38 -13.03 -5.02
CA HIS A 120 5.18 -14.20 -5.44
C HIS A 120 6.55 -13.80 -5.97
N CYS A 121 7.18 -12.80 -5.33
CA CYS A 121 8.52 -12.32 -5.63
C CYS A 121 9.52 -12.86 -4.63
N THR A 122 10.76 -13.06 -5.06
CA THR A 122 11.84 -13.45 -4.15
C THR A 122 12.84 -12.30 -4.09
N PRO A 123 13.23 -11.83 -2.87
CA PRO A 123 14.25 -10.79 -2.77
C PRO A 123 15.56 -11.25 -3.39
N THR A 124 16.22 -10.35 -4.14
CA THR A 124 17.54 -10.64 -4.65
C THR A 124 18.54 -10.53 -3.50
N THR A 125 19.41 -11.52 -3.38
CA THR A 125 20.48 -11.51 -2.39
C THR A 125 21.80 -11.25 -3.09
N ASN A 126 22.55 -10.33 -2.56
CA ASN A 126 23.89 -10.05 -3.04
C ASN A 126 24.89 -10.33 -1.94
#